data_5b303b6cb6dd29a529afce2bceaf9196
#
_entry.id   5b303b6cb6dd29a529afce2bceaf9196
#
_cell.length_a   1.000
_cell.length_b   1.000
_cell.length_c   1.000
_cell.angle_alpha   90.00
_cell.angle_beta   90.00
_cell.angle_gamma   90.00
#
_symmetry.space_group_name_H-M   'P 1'
#
loop_
_entity.id
_entity.type
_entity.pdbx_description
1 polymer ?
#
loop_
_entity_poly.entity_id
_entity_poly.type
_entity_poly.pdbx_seq_one_letter_code
_entity_poly.pdbx_strand_id
1 'polypeptide(L)'
;MIKEVLGTVPNLSYSVSLTTRKIRDGEQEGKDYFFVTPEKFKELINEDGFLEFAEVHGNYYGTLISTIQTESNAGRDIILEIDVQGAESVLAKMPEAVSIFILPPSYECLRERLTKRATESS
;
A
#
# COMPACT_ATOMS: atom_id res chain seq x y z
N MET A 1 -5.97 -11.63 6.04
CA MET A 1 -4.88 -11.65 7.04
C MET A 1 -4.68 -10.30 7.74
N ILE A 2 -4.49 -9.23 6.99
CA ILE A 2 -4.25 -7.91 7.61
C ILE A 2 -5.43 -7.45 8.46
N LYS A 3 -6.67 -7.68 8.03
CA LYS A 3 -7.86 -7.34 8.82
C LYS A 3 -7.87 -8.03 10.19
N GLU A 4 -7.45 -9.28 10.22
CA GLU A 4 -7.38 -10.06 11.47
C GLU A 4 -6.32 -9.48 12.41
N VAL A 5 -5.17 -9.14 11.87
CA VAL A 5 -4.09 -8.52 12.63
C VAL A 5 -4.53 -7.18 13.20
N LEU A 6 -5.18 -6.34 12.40
CA LEU A 6 -5.69 -5.03 12.84
C LEU A 6 -6.71 -5.16 13.95
N GLY A 7 -7.53 -6.22 13.93
CA GLY A 7 -8.51 -6.47 14.98
C GLY A 7 -7.93 -7.07 16.25
N THR A 8 -6.71 -7.61 16.19
CA THR A 8 -6.09 -8.33 17.31
C THR A 8 -5.02 -7.51 18.02
N VAL A 9 -4.23 -6.74 17.25
CA VAL A 9 -3.10 -5.96 17.78
C VAL A 9 -3.55 -4.54 18.06
N PRO A 10 -3.45 -4.05 19.31
CA PRO A 10 -3.84 -2.67 19.63
C PRO A 10 -2.83 -1.66 19.06
N ASN A 11 -3.31 -0.45 18.83
CA ASN A 11 -2.51 0.68 18.33
C ASN A 11 -1.85 0.41 16.97
N LEU A 12 -2.50 -0.39 16.13
CA LEU A 12 -2.02 -0.71 14.79
C LEU A 12 -2.97 -0.10 13.76
N SER A 13 -2.41 0.65 12.81
CA SER A 13 -3.15 1.28 11.73
C SER A 13 -2.72 0.73 10.38
N TYR A 14 -3.61 0.80 9.41
CA TYR A 14 -3.34 0.42 8.02
C TYR A 14 -3.10 1.67 7.19
N SER A 15 -2.04 1.66 6.40
CA SER A 15 -1.74 2.77 5.50
C SER A 15 -2.62 2.71 4.26
N VAL A 16 -3.51 3.69 4.11
CA VAL A 16 -4.33 3.82 2.91
C VAL A 16 -3.53 4.55 1.85
N SER A 17 -3.27 3.88 0.73
CA SER A 17 -2.47 4.43 -0.36
C SER A 17 -3.28 5.37 -1.25
N LEU A 18 -2.59 6.27 -1.96
CA LEU A 18 -3.19 7.08 -3.01
C LEU A 18 -3.12 6.31 -4.34
N THR A 19 -4.10 6.53 -5.19
CA THR A 19 -4.09 5.99 -6.55
C THR A 19 -4.77 6.93 -7.53
N THR A 20 -4.31 6.90 -8.78
CA THR A 20 -4.96 7.63 -9.87
C THR A 20 -5.99 6.77 -10.60
N ARG A 21 -6.11 5.50 -10.23
CA ARG A 21 -7.11 4.59 -10.77
C ARG A 21 -8.51 5.05 -10.35
N LYS A 22 -9.47 4.89 -11.22
CA LYS A 22 -10.87 5.21 -10.89
C LYS A 22 -11.42 4.25 -9.85
N ILE A 23 -12.28 4.77 -8.97
CA ILE A 23 -12.93 3.96 -7.94
C ILE A 23 -13.79 2.87 -8.60
N ARG A 24 -13.73 1.67 -8.03
CA ARG A 24 -14.53 0.52 -8.48
C ARG A 24 -15.71 0.31 -7.56
N ASP A 25 -16.71 -0.43 -8.06
CA ASP A 25 -17.88 -0.77 -7.26
C ASP A 25 -17.45 -1.50 -5.99
N GLY A 26 -18.00 -1.09 -4.86
CA GLY A 26 -17.68 -1.65 -3.57
C GLY A 26 -16.49 -1.01 -2.87
N GLU A 27 -15.74 -0.15 -3.56
CA GLU A 27 -14.63 0.58 -2.94
C GLU A 27 -15.10 1.88 -2.32
N GLN A 28 -14.40 2.31 -1.27
CA GLN A 28 -14.72 3.54 -0.54
C GLN A 28 -13.52 4.47 -0.47
N GLU A 29 -13.77 5.75 -0.76
CA GLU A 29 -12.78 6.80 -0.62
C GLU A 29 -12.24 6.86 0.80
N GLY A 30 -10.91 6.86 0.93
CA GLY A 30 -10.24 6.97 2.24
C GLY A 30 -10.20 5.68 3.04
N LYS A 31 -10.78 4.60 2.52
CA LYS A 31 -10.77 3.29 3.17
C LYS A 31 -9.97 2.28 2.36
N ASP A 32 -10.31 2.11 1.08
CA ASP A 32 -9.58 1.23 0.17
C ASP A 32 -8.38 1.97 -0.42
N TYR A 33 -8.63 3.19 -0.91
CA TYR A 33 -7.63 4.11 -1.44
C TYR A 33 -8.10 5.54 -1.25
N PHE A 34 -7.17 6.47 -1.35
CA PHE A 34 -7.49 7.87 -1.64
C PHE A 34 -7.38 8.04 -3.15
N PHE A 35 -8.51 8.31 -3.80
CA PHE A 35 -8.58 8.44 -5.26
C PHE A 35 -8.30 9.88 -5.66
N VAL A 36 -7.22 10.09 -6.39
CA VAL A 36 -6.77 11.42 -6.79
C VAL A 36 -6.58 11.51 -8.30
N THR A 37 -6.52 12.72 -8.83
CA THR A 37 -6.24 12.92 -10.26
C THR A 37 -4.76 12.69 -10.54
N PRO A 38 -4.39 12.32 -11.79
CA PRO A 38 -2.99 12.19 -12.18
C PRO A 38 -2.19 13.47 -11.93
N GLU A 39 -2.81 14.64 -12.13
CA GLU A 39 -2.19 15.95 -11.91
C GLU A 39 -1.83 16.14 -10.44
N LYS A 40 -2.75 15.80 -9.55
CA LYS A 40 -2.52 15.89 -8.11
C LYS A 40 -1.43 14.93 -7.67
N PHE A 41 -1.41 13.73 -8.21
CA PHE A 41 -0.37 12.73 -7.89
C PHE A 41 1.01 13.25 -8.29
N LYS A 42 1.13 13.86 -9.48
CA LYS A 42 2.38 14.43 -9.96
C LYS A 42 2.85 15.60 -9.11
N GLU A 43 1.94 16.45 -8.63
CA GLU A 43 2.28 17.51 -7.68
C GLU A 43 2.94 16.95 -6.44
N LEU A 44 2.38 15.88 -5.89
CA LEU A 44 2.90 15.24 -4.68
C LEU A 44 4.27 14.61 -4.92
N ILE A 45 4.51 14.06 -6.11
CA ILE A 45 5.86 13.57 -6.50
C ILE A 45 6.86 14.73 -6.48
N ASN A 46 6.50 15.85 -7.07
CA ASN A 46 7.38 17.03 -7.15
C ASN A 46 7.68 17.64 -5.78
N GLU A 47 6.79 17.47 -4.83
CA GLU A 47 6.96 17.94 -3.45
C GLU A 47 7.69 16.91 -2.55
N ASP A 48 8.12 15.78 -3.13
CA ASP A 48 8.73 14.68 -2.38
C ASP A 48 7.81 14.15 -1.26
N GLY A 49 6.51 14.17 -1.52
CA GLY A 49 5.51 13.77 -0.51
C GLY A 49 5.33 12.27 -0.34
N PHE A 50 5.89 11.46 -1.22
CA PHE A 50 5.73 10.01 -1.17
C PHE A 50 6.90 9.31 -0.51
N LEU A 51 6.59 8.36 0.37
CA LEU A 51 7.58 7.43 0.89
C LEU A 51 7.99 6.43 -0.21
N GLU A 52 7.00 5.95 -0.96
CA GLU A 52 7.23 5.14 -2.16
C GLU A 52 6.07 5.38 -3.12
N PHE A 53 6.31 5.20 -4.40
CA PHE A 53 5.25 5.20 -5.41
C PHE A 53 5.69 4.38 -6.62
N ALA A 54 4.70 3.91 -7.39
CA ALA A 54 4.96 3.10 -8.58
C ALA A 54 3.83 3.26 -9.58
N GLU A 55 4.12 3.00 -10.85
CA GLU A 55 3.11 2.91 -11.89
C GLU A 55 2.84 1.45 -12.20
N VAL A 56 1.56 1.07 -12.18
CA VAL A 56 1.12 -0.30 -12.48
C VAL A 56 -0.05 -0.21 -13.47
N HIS A 57 0.13 -0.77 -14.65
CA HIS A 57 -0.89 -0.78 -15.71
C HIS A 57 -1.46 0.62 -16.03
N GLY A 58 -0.58 1.60 -16.10
CA GLY A 58 -0.95 2.97 -16.46
C GLY A 58 -1.54 3.80 -15.33
N ASN A 59 -1.68 3.24 -14.14
CA ASN A 59 -2.14 3.96 -12.95
C ASN A 59 -1.03 4.07 -11.92
N TYR A 60 -1.02 5.16 -11.18
CA TYR A 60 -0.06 5.37 -10.11
C TYR A 60 -0.63 4.95 -8.77
N TYR A 61 0.26 4.44 -7.92
CA TYR A 61 -0.04 4.07 -6.53
C TYR A 61 1.09 4.57 -5.65
N GLY A 62 0.77 5.10 -4.49
CA GLY A 62 1.81 5.60 -3.61
C GLY A 62 1.40 5.74 -2.15
N THR A 63 2.39 5.79 -1.28
CA THR A 63 2.24 5.95 0.16
C THR A 63 2.81 7.29 0.57
N LEU A 64 2.00 8.16 1.21
CA LEU A 64 2.43 9.47 1.66
C LEU A 64 3.27 9.38 2.93
N ILE A 65 4.36 10.14 2.97
CA ILE A 65 5.18 10.30 4.18
C ILE A 65 4.36 10.91 5.31
N SER A 66 3.50 11.90 4.99
CA SER A 66 2.67 12.58 6.00
C SER A 66 1.73 11.61 6.72
N THR A 67 1.19 10.61 6.02
CA THR A 67 0.35 9.58 6.63
C THR A 67 1.13 8.80 7.70
N ILE A 68 2.34 8.39 7.36
CA ILE A 68 3.21 7.65 8.27
C ILE A 68 3.56 8.50 9.50
N GLN A 69 3.92 9.75 9.28
CA GLN A 69 4.30 10.67 10.36
C GLN A 69 3.14 10.95 11.31
N THR A 70 1.94 11.14 10.77
CA THR A 70 0.73 11.39 11.57
C THR A 70 0.45 10.22 12.50
N GLU A 71 0.48 8.99 11.98
CA GLU A 71 0.22 7.80 12.79
C GLU A 71 1.33 7.56 13.81
N SER A 72 2.57 7.73 13.41
CA SER A 72 3.73 7.57 14.30
C SER A 72 3.69 8.58 15.45
N ASN A 73 3.37 9.84 15.15
CA ASN A 73 3.25 10.90 16.17
C ASN A 73 2.10 10.64 17.13
N ALA A 74 1.07 9.93 16.69
CA ALA A 74 -0.05 9.55 17.54
C ALA A 74 0.25 8.30 18.38
N GLY A 75 1.45 7.75 18.29
CA GLY A 75 1.87 6.56 19.04
C GLY A 75 1.33 5.26 18.47
N ARG A 76 0.90 5.26 17.21
CA ARG A 76 0.41 4.05 16.54
C ARG A 76 1.45 3.50 15.59
N ASP A 77 1.51 2.18 15.51
CA ASP A 77 2.28 1.50 14.46
C ASP A 77 1.44 1.43 13.20
N ILE A 78 2.10 1.42 12.05
CA ILE A 78 1.41 1.42 10.76
C ILE A 78 1.86 0.26 9.89
N ILE A 79 0.90 -0.40 9.26
CA ILE A 79 1.17 -1.49 8.31
C ILE A 79 1.10 -0.95 6.89
N LEU A 80 2.13 -1.26 6.11
CA LEU A 80 2.18 -0.99 4.67
C LEU A 80 2.06 -2.31 3.92
N GLU A 81 1.10 -2.39 3.02
CA GLU A 81 0.94 -3.54 2.14
C GLU A 81 1.43 -3.15 0.75
N ILE A 82 2.68 -3.47 0.45
CA ILE A 82 3.37 -3.03 -0.76
C ILE A 82 4.11 -4.20 -1.41
N ASP A 83 4.49 -4.04 -2.68
CA ASP A 83 5.27 -5.04 -3.38
C ASP A 83 6.76 -4.98 -2.99
N VAL A 84 7.57 -5.87 -3.56
CA VAL A 84 9.01 -5.95 -3.25
C VAL A 84 9.73 -4.65 -3.60
N GLN A 85 9.40 -4.05 -4.73
CA GLN A 85 10.03 -2.78 -5.14
C GLN A 85 9.69 -1.65 -4.19
N GLY A 86 8.42 -1.57 -3.77
CA GLY A 86 7.98 -0.60 -2.77
C GLY A 86 8.69 -0.82 -1.43
N ALA A 87 8.83 -2.08 -1.02
CA ALA A 87 9.52 -2.43 0.23
C ALA A 87 10.98 -1.98 0.20
N GLU A 88 11.68 -2.19 -0.90
CA GLU A 88 13.05 -1.73 -1.06
C GLU A 88 13.17 -0.21 -0.92
N SER A 89 12.24 0.53 -1.56
CA SER A 89 12.20 1.98 -1.47
C SER A 89 11.97 2.46 -0.04
N VAL A 90 11.04 1.82 0.67
CA VAL A 90 10.75 2.16 2.06
C VAL A 90 11.95 1.90 2.95
N LEU A 91 12.59 0.75 2.82
CA LEU A 91 13.76 0.39 3.64
C LEU A 91 14.95 1.32 3.38
N ALA A 92 15.09 1.82 2.16
CA ALA A 92 16.13 2.80 1.84
C ALA A 92 15.91 4.13 2.56
N LYS A 93 14.65 4.56 2.71
CA LYS A 93 14.28 5.81 3.39
C LYS A 93 14.08 5.64 4.89
N MET A 94 13.66 4.45 5.33
CA MET A 94 13.38 4.12 6.73
C MET A 94 14.02 2.78 7.07
N PRO A 95 15.36 2.74 7.31
CA PRO A 95 16.06 1.48 7.60
C PRO A 95 15.56 0.79 8.86
N GLU A 96 14.95 1.53 9.78
CA GLU A 96 14.42 0.98 11.03
C GLU A 96 13.09 0.24 10.86
N ALA A 97 12.48 0.29 9.67
CA ALA A 97 11.23 -0.41 9.42
C ALA A 97 11.43 -1.93 9.47
N VAL A 98 10.44 -2.63 10.05
CA VAL A 98 10.43 -4.10 10.07
C VAL A 98 9.72 -4.60 8.82
N SER A 99 10.41 -5.44 8.06
CA SER A 99 9.82 -6.04 6.86
C SER A 99 9.41 -7.49 7.12
N ILE A 100 8.22 -7.85 6.64
CA ILE A 100 7.69 -9.21 6.74
C ILE A 100 7.36 -9.66 5.33
N PHE A 101 8.04 -10.72 4.88
CA PHE A 101 7.81 -11.29 3.56
C PHE A 101 6.95 -12.54 3.69
N ILE A 102 5.76 -12.50 3.11
CA ILE A 102 4.80 -13.60 3.21
C ILE A 102 4.96 -14.49 2.00
N LEU A 103 5.33 -15.75 2.25
CA LEU A 103 5.47 -16.76 1.22
C LEU A 103 4.21 -17.64 1.19
N PRO A 104 3.75 -18.05 0.00
CA PRO A 104 2.68 -19.03 -0.07
C PRO A 104 3.15 -20.39 0.47
N PRO A 105 2.23 -21.23 0.99
CA PRO A 105 2.60 -22.54 1.56
C PRO A 105 3.28 -23.49 0.56
N SER A 106 3.02 -23.30 -0.75
CA SER A 106 3.58 -24.13 -1.80
C SER A 106 3.62 -23.37 -3.12
N TYR A 107 4.41 -23.87 -4.05
CA TYR A 107 4.45 -23.35 -5.43
C TYR A 107 3.07 -23.44 -6.10
N GLU A 108 2.37 -24.54 -5.88
CA GLU A 108 1.04 -24.75 -6.45
C GLU A 108 0.04 -23.70 -5.91
N CYS A 109 0.10 -23.40 -4.62
CA CYS A 109 -0.74 -22.38 -4.01
C CYS A 109 -0.47 -21.01 -4.63
N LEU A 110 0.79 -20.66 -4.85
CA LEU A 110 1.18 -19.41 -5.52
C LEU A 110 0.61 -19.36 -6.94
N ARG A 111 0.75 -20.46 -7.67
CA ARG A 111 0.25 -20.57 -9.05
C ARG A 111 -1.26 -20.34 -9.10
N GLU A 112 -2.01 -20.97 -8.21
CA GLU A 112 -3.45 -20.79 -8.12
C GLU A 112 -3.84 -19.35 -7.84
N ARG A 113 -3.16 -18.71 -6.90
CA ARG A 113 -3.43 -17.32 -6.52
C ARG A 113 -3.16 -16.37 -7.67
N LEU A 114 -2.07 -16.56 -8.41
CA LEU A 114 -1.74 -15.73 -9.57
C LEU A 114 -2.75 -15.92 -10.70
N THR A 115 -3.17 -17.16 -10.95
CA THR A 115 -4.18 -17.46 -11.94
C THR A 115 -5.53 -16.82 -11.61
N LYS A 116 -5.95 -16.92 -10.34
CA LYS A 116 -7.19 -16.31 -9.87
C LYS A 116 -7.14 -14.80 -10.00
N ARG A 117 -6.02 -14.17 -9.64
CA ARG A 117 -5.85 -12.73 -9.77
C ARG A 117 -5.94 -12.28 -11.22
N ALA A 118 -5.33 -12.99 -12.16
CA ALA A 118 -5.41 -12.68 -13.58
C ALA A 118 -6.84 -12.75 -14.08
N THR A 119 -7.63 -13.74 -13.64
CA THR A 119 -9.03 -13.88 -13.98
C THR A 119 -9.88 -12.72 -13.42
N GLU A 120 -9.62 -12.34 -12.17
CA GLU A 120 -10.35 -11.25 -11.52
C GLU A 120 -9.99 -9.87 -12.08
N SER A 121 -8.80 -9.71 -12.62
CA SER A 121 -8.31 -8.44 -13.17
C SER A 121 -8.79 -8.14 -14.58
N SER A 122 -9.31 -9.14 -15.28
CA SER A 122 -9.74 -8.98 -16.67
C SER A 122 -11.11 -8.36 -16.82
#